data_88a978ca898f00e0396fbb0a9c624959
#
_entry.id   88a978ca898f00e0396fbb0a9c624959
#
_cell.length_a   1.000
_cell.length_b   1.000
_cell.length_c   1.000
_cell.angle_alpha   90.00
_cell.angle_beta   90.00
_cell.angle_gamma   90.00
#
_symmetry.space_group_name_H-M   'P 1'
#
loop_
_entity.id
_entity.type
_entity.pdbx_description
1 polymer ?
#
loop_
_entity_poly.entity_id
_entity_poly.type
_entity_poly.pdbx_seq_one_letter_code
_entity_poly.pdbx_strand_id
1 'polypeptide(L)'
;ATKLDFNVGNVGEQKIDGRFTFLEDGKPLEIPIIGNYVVVPRPNDASIAADKMNVVYRGLNNPLSVSFAGVADNKVSVTTDAKSSISKTSNGKYLLVPKKGFITNISAAATLDDGSRVISTKEFRIKDIPSPVGKISGKTGVVKLNKNDMISSRVLASFEDFVYDLKASVFSFDLTVSGKPSITVTSDKLNKDAVAAIRSAPKKSTVTIENIKVSVSGVALTFEAQPIIIKLTN
;
A
#
# COMPACT_ATOMS: atom_id res chain seq x y z
N ALA A 1 39.04 -20.00 31.94
CA ALA A 1 37.80 -20.65 31.48
C ALA A 1 38.14 -21.57 30.31
N THR A 2 37.77 -22.82 30.40
CA THR A 2 37.97 -23.80 29.30
C THR A 2 36.92 -23.54 28.22
N LYS A 3 37.37 -23.25 26.99
CA LYS A 3 36.52 -23.03 25.84
C LYS A 3 36.43 -24.32 25.04
N LEU A 4 35.22 -24.73 24.69
CA LEU A 4 34.99 -25.87 23.82
C LEU A 4 34.71 -25.32 22.40
N ASP A 5 35.62 -25.61 21.47
CA ASP A 5 35.44 -25.30 20.04
C ASP A 5 35.11 -26.60 19.29
N PHE A 6 34.04 -26.57 18.51
CA PHE A 6 33.64 -27.69 17.68
C PHE A 6 33.14 -27.25 16.32
N ASN A 7 33.29 -28.11 15.30
CA ASN A 7 32.80 -27.82 13.97
C ASN A 7 31.29 -27.88 13.92
N VAL A 8 30.68 -26.92 13.25
CA VAL A 8 29.24 -26.87 13.04
C VAL A 8 28.85 -28.05 12.16
N GLY A 9 27.90 -28.87 12.63
CA GLY A 9 27.39 -30.02 11.90
C GLY A 9 26.45 -29.64 10.76
N ASN A 10 25.75 -30.62 10.18
CA ASN A 10 24.74 -30.40 9.17
C ASN A 10 23.55 -29.60 9.71
N VAL A 11 22.80 -28.94 8.80
CA VAL A 11 21.57 -28.22 9.15
C VAL A 11 20.57 -29.14 9.85
N GLY A 12 19.98 -28.66 10.95
CA GLY A 12 19.03 -29.38 11.80
C GLY A 12 19.50 -29.56 13.23
N GLU A 13 18.78 -30.37 14.00
CA GLU A 13 19.15 -30.68 15.39
C GLU A 13 20.43 -31.53 15.44
N GLN A 14 21.38 -31.11 16.23
CA GLN A 14 22.65 -31.74 16.46
C GLN A 14 22.81 -32.03 17.97
N LYS A 15 23.45 -33.14 18.30
CA LYS A 15 23.74 -33.53 19.68
C LYS A 15 25.21 -33.23 20.01
N ILE A 16 25.44 -32.76 21.22
CA ILE A 16 26.76 -32.73 21.83
C ILE A 16 26.84 -33.94 22.73
N ASP A 17 27.72 -34.84 22.43
CA ASP A 17 28.05 -35.98 23.29
C ASP A 17 29.58 -35.96 23.49
N GLY A 18 29.99 -35.55 24.66
CA GLY A 18 31.39 -35.38 25.02
C GLY A 18 31.67 -35.78 26.45
N ARG A 19 32.97 -35.90 26.80
CA ARG A 19 33.36 -36.22 28.16
C ARG A 19 34.47 -35.26 28.58
N PHE A 20 34.38 -34.80 29.79
CA PHE A 20 35.42 -34.04 30.44
C PHE A 20 36.20 -34.98 31.33
N THR A 21 37.50 -35.18 31.04
CA THR A 21 38.35 -36.05 31.86
C THR A 21 39.35 -35.25 32.61
N PHE A 22 39.46 -35.38 33.91
CA PHE A 22 40.49 -34.76 34.76
C PHE A 22 40.96 -35.78 35.83
N LEU A 23 42.09 -35.50 36.44
CA LEU A 23 42.64 -36.34 37.49
C LEU A 23 42.23 -35.77 38.84
N GLU A 24 41.56 -36.58 39.64
CA GLU A 24 41.33 -36.33 41.06
C GLU A 24 42.04 -37.41 41.88
N ASP A 25 42.95 -36.98 42.75
CA ASP A 25 43.83 -37.88 43.54
C ASP A 25 44.56 -38.93 42.69
N GLY A 26 45.00 -38.53 41.49
CA GLY A 26 45.73 -39.44 40.59
C GLY A 26 44.86 -40.44 39.82
N LYS A 27 43.56 -40.41 40.00
CA LYS A 27 42.58 -41.25 39.27
C LYS A 27 41.80 -40.41 38.23
N PRO A 28 41.57 -40.92 37.00
CA PRO A 28 40.77 -40.23 36.02
C PRO A 28 39.29 -40.19 36.46
N LEU A 29 38.74 -38.98 36.50
CA LEU A 29 37.32 -38.73 36.68
C LEU A 29 36.73 -38.24 35.38
N GLU A 30 35.67 -38.85 34.89
CA GLU A 30 34.98 -38.49 33.67
C GLU A 30 33.63 -37.89 34.00
N ILE A 31 33.37 -36.69 33.43
CA ILE A 31 32.06 -36.03 33.53
C ILE A 31 31.48 -35.97 32.12
N PRO A 32 30.32 -36.64 31.88
CA PRO A 32 29.67 -36.55 30.58
C PRO A 32 29.07 -35.17 30.34
N ILE A 33 29.27 -34.63 29.13
CA ILE A 33 28.63 -33.40 28.63
C ILE A 33 27.62 -33.81 27.57
N ILE A 34 26.34 -33.61 27.86
CA ILE A 34 25.26 -33.87 26.93
C ILE A 34 24.51 -32.56 26.66
N GLY A 35 24.32 -32.25 25.42
CA GLY A 35 23.57 -31.04 25.00
C GLY A 35 23.02 -31.19 23.60
N ASN A 36 22.12 -30.30 23.25
CA ASN A 36 21.59 -30.18 21.89
C ASN A 36 21.77 -28.73 21.39
N TYR A 37 22.00 -28.60 20.10
CA TYR A 37 22.00 -27.32 19.42
C TYR A 37 21.35 -27.48 18.04
N VAL A 38 20.87 -26.38 17.48
CA VAL A 38 20.23 -26.37 16.16
C VAL A 38 21.10 -25.59 15.18
N VAL A 39 21.48 -26.24 14.10
CA VAL A 39 22.17 -25.60 12.98
C VAL A 39 21.11 -25.07 12.02
N VAL A 40 21.04 -23.76 11.88
CA VAL A 40 20.18 -23.12 10.90
C VAL A 40 21.01 -22.73 9.66
N PRO A 41 20.46 -22.83 8.44
CA PRO A 41 21.15 -22.40 7.24
C PRO A 41 21.42 -20.90 7.33
N ARG A 42 22.51 -20.41 6.71
CA ARG A 42 22.74 -18.98 6.56
C ARG A 42 21.57 -18.38 5.77
N PRO A 43 21.01 -17.25 6.22
CA PRO A 43 20.03 -16.54 5.41
C PRO A 43 20.76 -16.03 4.15
N ASN A 44 20.24 -16.41 2.99
CA ASN A 44 20.77 -16.05 1.68
C ASN A 44 19.86 -15.09 0.92
N ASP A 45 18.65 -14.84 1.41
CA ASP A 45 17.68 -13.96 0.79
C ASP A 45 16.76 -13.31 1.83
N ALA A 46 16.19 -12.14 1.47
CA ALA A 46 15.17 -11.44 2.24
C ALA A 46 13.78 -11.77 1.69
N SER A 47 12.81 -11.98 2.56
CA SER A 47 11.42 -11.92 2.16
C SER A 47 10.97 -10.47 2.11
N ILE A 48 10.81 -9.94 0.89
CA ILE A 48 10.25 -8.60 0.62
C ILE A 48 8.89 -8.81 -0.02
N ALA A 49 7.83 -8.53 0.72
CA ALA A 49 6.48 -8.61 0.20
C ALA A 49 5.86 -7.21 0.17
N ALA A 50 5.26 -6.84 -0.96
CA ALA A 50 4.21 -5.85 -0.96
C ALA A 50 2.95 -6.58 -0.51
N ASP A 51 2.28 -6.08 0.52
CA ASP A 51 1.03 -6.68 0.99
C ASP A 51 -0.06 -6.71 -0.10
N LYS A 52 0.27 -6.20 -1.31
CA LYS A 52 -0.61 -6.10 -2.48
C LYS A 52 0.10 -6.42 -3.81
N MET A 53 0.55 -7.67 -3.97
CA MET A 53 0.95 -8.28 -5.25
C MET A 53 2.13 -7.62 -6.00
N ASN A 54 3.16 -7.12 -5.33
CA ASN A 54 4.31 -6.45 -5.92
C ASN A 54 3.94 -5.22 -6.80
N VAL A 55 2.81 -4.63 -6.52
CA VAL A 55 2.37 -3.35 -7.08
C VAL A 55 2.33 -2.33 -5.96
N VAL A 56 2.84 -1.14 -6.25
CA VAL A 56 2.80 0.01 -5.36
C VAL A 56 2.17 1.19 -6.08
N TYR A 57 1.45 2.05 -5.35
CA TYR A 57 0.72 3.16 -5.95
C TYR A 57 1.42 4.49 -5.69
N ARG A 58 1.55 5.26 -6.76
CA ARG A 58 2.20 6.59 -6.74
C ARG A 58 1.51 7.53 -5.75
N GLY A 59 2.31 8.21 -4.93
CA GLY A 59 1.82 9.20 -3.98
C GLY A 59 1.08 8.65 -2.76
N LEU A 60 0.95 7.31 -2.64
CA LEU A 60 0.37 6.66 -1.46
C LEU A 60 1.46 6.08 -0.54
N ASN A 61 1.12 5.94 0.72
CA ASN A 61 1.85 5.14 1.67
C ASN A 61 1.58 3.65 1.39
N ASN A 62 2.53 2.96 0.77
CA ASN A 62 2.44 1.53 0.48
C ASN A 62 3.12 0.74 1.62
N PRO A 63 2.38 -0.04 2.41
CA PRO A 63 2.95 -0.83 3.49
C PRO A 63 3.77 -2.00 2.94
N LEU A 64 4.95 -2.19 3.52
CA LEU A 64 5.85 -3.28 3.19
C LEU A 64 6.26 -4.02 4.45
N SER A 65 6.38 -5.34 4.34
CA SER A 65 7.00 -6.19 5.35
C SER A 65 8.31 -6.75 4.80
N VAL A 66 9.38 -6.62 5.57
CA VAL A 66 10.71 -7.09 5.19
C VAL A 66 11.33 -7.85 6.34
N SER A 67 11.76 -9.07 6.09
CA SER A 67 12.43 -9.91 7.07
C SER A 67 13.48 -10.80 6.40
N PHE A 68 14.49 -11.18 7.18
CA PHE A 68 15.44 -12.24 6.83
C PHE A 68 15.26 -13.39 7.81
N ALA A 69 15.21 -14.62 7.30
CA ALA A 69 15.12 -15.80 8.16
C ALA A 69 16.34 -15.89 9.09
N GLY A 70 16.10 -16.03 10.39
CA GLY A 70 17.17 -16.13 11.38
C GLY A 70 17.90 -14.83 11.72
N VAL A 71 17.44 -13.66 11.23
CA VAL A 71 18.03 -12.35 11.55
C VAL A 71 17.03 -11.47 12.27
N ALA A 72 17.44 -10.87 13.38
CA ALA A 72 16.58 -9.93 14.10
C ALA A 72 16.32 -8.67 13.27
N ASP A 73 15.09 -8.17 13.28
CA ASP A 73 14.64 -7.02 12.45
C ASP A 73 15.43 -5.72 12.68
N ASN A 74 16.08 -5.56 13.83
CA ASN A 74 16.93 -4.41 14.12
C ASN A 74 18.29 -4.46 13.39
N LYS A 75 18.71 -5.64 12.91
CA LYS A 75 19.90 -5.84 12.07
C LYS A 75 19.59 -5.73 10.57
N VAL A 76 18.33 -5.46 10.20
CA VAL A 76 17.88 -5.30 8.81
C VAL A 76 17.74 -3.82 8.49
N SER A 77 18.37 -3.39 7.39
CA SER A 77 18.22 -2.07 6.78
C SER A 77 17.55 -2.18 5.42
N VAL A 78 16.67 -1.23 5.10
CA VAL A 78 15.94 -1.22 3.83
C VAL A 78 16.13 0.13 3.16
N THR A 79 16.44 0.09 1.88
CA THR A 79 16.64 1.27 1.03
C THR A 79 15.86 1.14 -0.26
N THR A 80 15.65 2.25 -0.96
CA THR A 80 15.02 2.27 -2.28
C THR A 80 15.81 3.16 -3.23
N ASP A 81 15.52 3.08 -4.52
CA ASP A 81 16.10 3.96 -5.54
C ASP A 81 15.53 5.40 -5.41
N ALA A 82 16.12 6.35 -6.16
CA ALA A 82 15.73 7.77 -6.12
C ALA A 82 14.31 8.07 -6.67
N LYS A 83 13.60 7.05 -7.15
CA LYS A 83 12.23 7.18 -7.66
C LYS A 83 11.18 7.15 -6.55
N SER A 84 11.56 6.67 -5.37
CA SER A 84 10.69 6.47 -4.22
C SER A 84 11.34 6.96 -2.94
N SER A 85 10.55 7.12 -1.88
CA SER A 85 11.04 7.29 -0.51
C SER A 85 10.53 6.14 0.35
N ILE A 86 11.34 5.70 1.31
CA ILE A 86 10.99 4.64 2.24
C ILE A 86 11.24 5.09 3.67
N SER A 87 10.35 4.76 4.59
CA SER A 87 10.47 5.04 6.01
C SER A 87 10.13 3.80 6.84
N LYS A 88 10.88 3.56 7.90
CA LYS A 88 10.61 2.49 8.86
C LYS A 88 9.53 2.95 9.84
N THR A 89 8.50 2.12 10.05
CA THR A 89 7.42 2.40 11.01
C THR A 89 7.55 1.58 12.29
N SER A 90 8.00 0.34 12.16
CA SER A 90 8.33 -0.56 13.28
C SER A 90 9.31 -1.62 12.81
N ASN A 91 9.63 -2.58 13.67
CA ASN A 91 10.50 -3.70 13.29
C ASN A 91 9.86 -4.50 12.16
N GLY A 92 10.64 -4.70 11.08
CA GLY A 92 10.19 -5.40 9.87
C GLY A 92 9.11 -4.69 9.05
N LYS A 93 8.65 -3.48 9.43
CA LYS A 93 7.57 -2.75 8.75
C LYS A 93 8.04 -1.41 8.20
N TYR A 94 7.66 -1.12 6.97
CA TYR A 94 8.08 0.06 6.23
C TYR A 94 6.91 0.66 5.45
N LEU A 95 6.99 1.96 5.16
CA LEU A 95 6.09 2.64 4.22
C LEU A 95 6.92 3.13 3.04
N LEU A 96 6.54 2.72 1.85
CA LEU A 96 7.12 3.14 0.57
C LEU A 96 6.20 4.15 -0.10
N VAL A 97 6.75 5.29 -0.53
CA VAL A 97 6.02 6.31 -1.29
C VAL A 97 6.71 6.51 -2.64
N PRO A 98 6.21 5.90 -3.72
CA PRO A 98 6.71 6.15 -5.07
C PRO A 98 6.39 7.56 -5.53
N LYS A 99 7.35 8.24 -6.17
CA LYS A 99 7.21 9.62 -6.66
C LYS A 99 7.19 9.70 -8.17
N LYS A 100 8.01 8.89 -8.86
CA LYS A 100 8.17 8.92 -10.31
C LYS A 100 8.55 7.55 -10.88
N GLY A 101 8.47 7.41 -12.21
CA GLY A 101 8.81 6.16 -12.91
C GLY A 101 7.69 5.13 -12.90
N PHE A 102 7.93 3.98 -13.48
CA PHE A 102 6.98 2.84 -13.57
C PHE A 102 7.42 1.65 -12.73
N ILE A 103 8.67 1.66 -12.27
CA ILE A 103 9.33 0.60 -11.52
C ILE A 103 10.18 1.25 -10.43
N THR A 104 10.21 0.65 -9.25
CA THR A 104 11.13 0.98 -8.16
C THR A 104 11.76 -0.29 -7.60
N ASN A 105 13.03 -0.20 -7.19
CA ASN A 105 13.76 -1.29 -6.59
C ASN A 105 13.90 -1.04 -5.08
N ILE A 106 13.62 -2.07 -4.30
CA ILE A 106 13.78 -2.07 -2.85
C ILE A 106 14.88 -3.06 -2.50
N SER A 107 15.92 -2.57 -1.84
CA SER A 107 17.04 -3.36 -1.38
C SER A 107 17.00 -3.49 0.14
N ALA A 108 16.94 -4.72 0.61
CA ALA A 108 17.07 -5.09 2.00
C ALA A 108 18.47 -5.65 2.27
N ALA A 109 19.12 -5.20 3.32
CA ALA A 109 20.42 -5.69 3.73
C ALA A 109 20.39 -6.11 5.21
N ALA A 110 20.94 -7.27 5.50
CA ALA A 110 21.11 -7.80 6.84
C ALA A 110 22.58 -7.97 7.16
N THR A 111 22.98 -7.66 8.41
CA THR A 111 24.30 -7.97 8.94
C THR A 111 24.17 -9.21 9.80
N LEU A 112 24.90 -10.27 9.44
CA LEU A 112 24.89 -11.53 10.17
C LEU A 112 25.82 -11.47 11.39
N ASP A 113 25.74 -12.46 12.28
CA ASP A 113 26.53 -12.50 13.54
C ASP A 113 28.02 -12.66 13.29
N ASP A 114 28.42 -13.22 12.15
CA ASP A 114 29.82 -13.32 11.72
C ASP A 114 30.36 -12.03 11.06
N GLY A 115 29.57 -10.94 11.04
CA GLY A 115 29.92 -9.67 10.41
C GLY A 115 29.70 -9.63 8.89
N SER A 116 29.33 -10.73 8.25
CA SER A 116 29.01 -10.74 6.81
C SER A 116 27.70 -10.02 6.52
N ARG A 117 27.57 -9.48 5.28
CA ARG A 117 26.38 -8.74 4.86
C ARG A 117 25.69 -9.49 3.71
N VAL A 118 24.41 -9.70 3.84
CA VAL A 118 23.55 -10.25 2.79
C VAL A 118 22.61 -9.15 2.28
N ILE A 119 22.49 -9.02 0.94
CA ILE A 119 21.65 -8.03 0.29
C ILE A 119 20.70 -8.76 -0.64
N SER A 120 19.41 -8.42 -0.53
CA SER A 120 18.37 -8.87 -1.45
C SER A 120 17.66 -7.67 -2.04
N THR A 121 17.41 -7.68 -3.35
CA THR A 121 16.74 -6.60 -4.07
C THR A 121 15.52 -7.14 -4.78
N LYS A 122 14.37 -6.44 -4.63
CA LYS A 122 13.13 -6.79 -5.29
C LYS A 122 12.54 -5.60 -6.04
N GLU A 123 12.07 -5.86 -7.25
CA GLU A 123 11.42 -4.90 -8.12
C GLU A 123 9.91 -4.83 -7.84
N PHE A 124 9.38 -3.60 -7.82
CA PHE A 124 7.96 -3.30 -7.69
C PHE A 124 7.50 -2.41 -8.84
N ARG A 125 6.34 -2.73 -9.40
CA ARG A 125 5.68 -1.91 -10.40
C ARG A 125 4.98 -0.74 -9.74
N ILE A 126 5.20 0.47 -10.24
CA ILE A 126 4.52 1.68 -9.79
C ILE A 126 3.31 1.89 -10.70
N LYS A 127 2.12 1.95 -10.10
CA LYS A 127 0.87 2.29 -10.79
C LYS A 127 0.35 3.63 -10.28
N ASP A 128 -0.39 4.31 -11.12
CA ASP A 128 -1.15 5.47 -10.72
C ASP A 128 -2.43 5.05 -10.00
N ILE A 129 -2.94 5.93 -9.13
CA ILE A 129 -4.25 5.75 -8.50
C ILE A 129 -5.29 5.82 -9.62
N PRO A 130 -6.24 4.89 -9.73
CA PRO A 130 -7.28 4.94 -10.74
C PRO A 130 -8.16 6.18 -10.58
N SER A 131 -8.79 6.63 -11.66
CA SER A 131 -9.77 7.72 -11.57
C SER A 131 -10.97 7.29 -10.74
N PRO A 132 -11.44 8.12 -9.80
CA PRO A 132 -12.64 7.83 -9.05
C PRO A 132 -13.88 7.85 -9.96
N VAL A 133 -14.97 7.24 -9.51
CA VAL A 133 -16.23 7.21 -10.21
C VAL A 133 -17.17 8.25 -9.61
N GLY A 134 -17.76 9.11 -10.45
CA GLY A 134 -18.76 10.10 -10.04
C GLY A 134 -20.06 9.42 -9.62
N LYS A 135 -20.68 9.92 -8.55
CA LYS A 135 -21.94 9.39 -7.98
C LYS A 135 -22.95 10.50 -7.72
N ILE A 136 -24.21 10.19 -7.97
CA ILE A 136 -25.35 11.02 -7.57
C ILE A 136 -26.45 10.11 -7.03
N SER A 137 -27.05 10.46 -5.87
CA SER A 137 -28.03 9.59 -5.19
C SER A 137 -27.54 8.14 -5.02
N GLY A 138 -26.23 7.95 -4.74
CA GLY A 138 -25.62 6.63 -4.56
C GLY A 138 -25.43 5.81 -5.84
N LYS A 139 -25.74 6.36 -7.03
CA LYS A 139 -25.66 5.69 -8.33
C LYS A 139 -24.55 6.26 -9.19
N THR A 140 -24.03 5.46 -10.11
CA THR A 140 -22.91 5.81 -11.02
C THR A 140 -23.35 5.69 -12.49
N GLY A 141 -22.58 6.31 -13.39
CA GLY A 141 -22.76 6.19 -14.84
C GLY A 141 -24.07 6.82 -15.33
N VAL A 142 -24.96 6.04 -15.95
CA VAL A 142 -26.24 6.52 -16.46
C VAL A 142 -27.34 6.33 -15.43
N VAL A 143 -27.86 7.43 -14.88
CA VAL A 143 -28.82 7.45 -13.78
C VAL A 143 -30.16 8.03 -14.23
N LYS A 144 -31.27 7.47 -13.76
CA LYS A 144 -32.60 8.05 -13.92
C LYS A 144 -33.03 8.72 -12.63
N LEU A 145 -33.34 10.02 -12.66
CA LEU A 145 -33.79 10.81 -11.50
C LEU A 145 -34.89 11.76 -11.92
N ASN A 146 -35.80 12.08 -11.01
CA ASN A 146 -36.66 13.23 -11.19
C ASN A 146 -35.90 14.53 -10.81
N LYS A 147 -36.43 15.70 -11.22
CA LYS A 147 -35.77 16.99 -11.00
C LYS A 147 -35.54 17.30 -9.51
N ASN A 148 -36.50 16.98 -8.65
CA ASN A 148 -36.42 17.28 -7.22
C ASN A 148 -35.33 16.44 -6.55
N ASP A 149 -35.28 15.13 -6.85
CA ASP A 149 -34.26 14.24 -6.32
C ASP A 149 -32.86 14.68 -6.78
N MET A 150 -32.73 15.09 -8.04
CA MET A 150 -31.47 15.59 -8.55
C MET A 150 -31.05 16.88 -7.83
N ILE A 151 -31.97 17.83 -7.66
CA ILE A 151 -31.68 19.14 -7.02
C ILE A 151 -31.29 18.96 -5.54
N SER A 152 -31.87 17.99 -4.84
CA SER A 152 -31.55 17.72 -3.43
C SER A 152 -30.29 16.87 -3.24
N SER A 153 -29.78 16.24 -4.31
CA SER A 153 -28.63 15.36 -4.25
C SER A 153 -27.32 16.13 -4.18
N ARG A 154 -26.28 15.44 -3.69
CA ARG A 154 -24.90 15.88 -3.81
C ARG A 154 -24.20 15.07 -4.90
N VAL A 155 -23.24 15.70 -5.56
CA VAL A 155 -22.28 15.02 -6.43
C VAL A 155 -21.16 14.50 -5.57
N LEU A 156 -20.97 13.20 -5.57
CA LEU A 156 -19.96 12.49 -4.79
C LEU A 156 -19.02 11.77 -5.74
N ALA A 157 -17.92 11.27 -5.21
CA ALA A 157 -17.01 10.40 -5.93
C ALA A 157 -16.47 9.31 -5.00
N SER A 158 -16.16 8.15 -5.56
CA SER A 158 -15.53 7.05 -4.82
C SER A 158 -14.60 6.25 -5.71
N PHE A 159 -13.65 5.58 -5.10
CA PHE A 159 -12.80 4.59 -5.76
C PHE A 159 -13.48 3.23 -5.64
N GLU A 160 -13.95 2.69 -6.75
CA GLU A 160 -14.54 1.35 -6.80
C GLU A 160 -13.44 0.31 -7.04
N ASP A 161 -13.53 -0.84 -6.35
CA ASP A 161 -12.60 -1.96 -6.48
C ASP A 161 -11.12 -1.58 -6.26
N PHE A 162 -10.86 -0.51 -5.49
CA PHE A 162 -9.52 -0.09 -5.16
C PHE A 162 -9.12 -0.59 -3.77
N VAL A 163 -7.92 -1.15 -3.68
CA VAL A 163 -7.42 -1.81 -2.47
C VAL A 163 -7.13 -0.89 -1.28
N TYR A 164 -7.09 0.43 -1.51
CA TYR A 164 -6.94 1.44 -0.46
C TYR A 164 -8.27 2.14 -0.21
N ASP A 165 -8.62 2.32 1.05
CA ASP A 165 -9.79 3.12 1.46
C ASP A 165 -9.45 4.60 1.37
N LEU A 166 -9.68 5.19 0.19
CA LEU A 166 -9.43 6.61 -0.07
C LEU A 166 -10.71 7.42 0.06
N LYS A 167 -10.70 8.40 0.95
CA LYS A 167 -11.83 9.33 1.11
C LYS A 167 -11.73 10.43 0.06
N ALA A 168 -12.65 10.41 -0.89
CA ALA A 168 -12.77 11.36 -1.98
C ALA A 168 -13.76 12.48 -1.64
N SER A 169 -13.40 13.73 -1.94
CA SER A 169 -14.26 14.90 -1.75
C SER A 169 -14.33 15.69 -3.04
N VAL A 170 -15.54 15.84 -3.59
CA VAL A 170 -15.81 16.66 -4.78
C VAL A 170 -15.79 18.13 -4.37
N PHE A 171 -15.05 18.97 -5.11
CA PHE A 171 -14.99 20.41 -4.86
C PHE A 171 -15.39 21.25 -6.07
N SER A 172 -15.48 20.68 -7.27
CA SER A 172 -15.95 21.37 -8.46
C SER A 172 -16.42 20.36 -9.51
N PHE A 173 -17.35 20.76 -10.36
CA PHE A 173 -17.80 20.01 -11.53
C PHE A 173 -18.48 20.96 -12.53
N ASP A 174 -18.63 20.49 -13.77
CA ASP A 174 -19.40 21.15 -14.80
C ASP A 174 -20.72 20.41 -15.01
N LEU A 175 -21.82 21.16 -15.08
CA LEU A 175 -23.17 20.65 -15.31
C LEU A 175 -23.71 21.20 -16.61
N THR A 176 -24.12 20.32 -17.51
CA THR A 176 -24.72 20.68 -18.80
C THR A 176 -26.11 20.04 -18.91
N VAL A 177 -27.13 20.86 -19.07
CA VAL A 177 -28.47 20.42 -19.48
C VAL A 177 -28.50 20.41 -21.02
N SER A 178 -29.01 19.34 -21.60
CA SER A 178 -29.11 19.24 -23.09
C SER A 178 -29.72 20.48 -23.69
N GLY A 179 -29.02 21.09 -24.67
CA GLY A 179 -29.43 22.32 -25.35
C GLY A 179 -29.14 23.63 -24.57
N LYS A 180 -28.43 23.58 -23.46
CA LYS A 180 -28.03 24.76 -22.70
C LYS A 180 -26.50 24.83 -22.52
N PRO A 181 -25.94 26.04 -22.25
CA PRO A 181 -24.54 26.18 -21.90
C PRO A 181 -24.17 25.38 -20.63
N SER A 182 -22.91 24.99 -20.54
CA SER A 182 -22.34 24.37 -19.34
C SER A 182 -22.25 25.37 -18.20
N ILE A 183 -22.48 24.92 -16.98
CA ILE A 183 -22.44 25.68 -15.73
C ILE A 183 -21.40 25.06 -14.82
N THR A 184 -20.36 25.82 -14.46
CA THR A 184 -19.37 25.38 -13.47
C THR A 184 -19.90 25.58 -12.06
N VAL A 185 -19.82 24.52 -11.25
CA VAL A 185 -20.20 24.49 -9.84
C VAL A 185 -18.94 24.25 -8.99
N THR A 186 -18.66 25.14 -8.04
CA THR A 186 -17.47 25.09 -7.17
C THR A 186 -17.82 24.52 -5.79
N SER A 187 -18.57 23.45 -5.75
CA SER A 187 -19.05 22.74 -4.55
C SER A 187 -19.44 21.31 -4.93
N ASP A 188 -19.77 20.48 -3.95
CA ASP A 188 -20.42 19.19 -4.13
C ASP A 188 -21.96 19.29 -4.29
N LYS A 189 -22.53 20.50 -4.11
CA LYS A 189 -23.97 20.81 -4.26
C LYS A 189 -24.21 21.73 -5.44
N LEU A 190 -25.37 21.55 -6.07
CA LEU A 190 -25.81 22.44 -7.15
C LEU A 190 -25.91 23.88 -6.69
N ASN A 191 -25.40 24.83 -7.47
CA ASN A 191 -25.59 26.26 -7.29
C ASN A 191 -26.96 26.71 -7.83
N LYS A 192 -27.30 27.98 -7.60
CA LYS A 192 -28.59 28.54 -8.03
C LYS A 192 -28.82 28.42 -9.55
N ASP A 193 -27.79 28.63 -10.35
CA ASP A 193 -27.87 28.61 -11.81
C ASP A 193 -28.11 27.17 -12.33
N ALA A 194 -27.40 26.19 -11.78
CA ALA A 194 -27.61 24.77 -12.06
C ALA A 194 -29.03 24.33 -11.69
N VAL A 195 -29.54 24.74 -10.52
CA VAL A 195 -30.92 24.46 -10.09
C VAL A 195 -31.94 25.10 -11.04
N ALA A 196 -31.75 26.36 -11.46
CA ALA A 196 -32.63 27.04 -12.42
C ALA A 196 -32.62 26.34 -13.79
N ALA A 197 -31.44 25.92 -14.26
CA ALA A 197 -31.28 25.18 -15.51
C ALA A 197 -32.02 23.84 -15.50
N ILE A 198 -31.95 23.08 -14.38
CA ILE A 198 -32.65 21.81 -14.22
C ILE A 198 -34.17 22.00 -14.13
N ARG A 199 -34.63 22.99 -13.35
CA ARG A 199 -36.08 23.27 -13.22
C ARG A 199 -36.73 23.61 -14.55
N SER A 200 -36.04 24.41 -15.39
CA SER A 200 -36.52 24.82 -16.73
C SER A 200 -36.27 23.81 -17.84
N ALA A 201 -35.57 22.69 -17.54
CA ALA A 201 -35.35 21.64 -18.53
C ALA A 201 -36.66 21.00 -19.01
N PRO A 202 -36.82 20.66 -20.29
CA PRO A 202 -37.92 19.85 -20.74
C PRO A 202 -37.98 18.47 -20.07
N LYS A 203 -39.15 17.82 -20.06
CA LYS A 203 -39.27 16.44 -19.60
C LYS A 203 -38.36 15.54 -20.42
N LYS A 204 -37.78 14.51 -19.77
CA LYS A 204 -36.87 13.54 -20.39
C LYS A 204 -35.54 14.12 -20.91
N SER A 205 -35.21 15.38 -20.55
CA SER A 205 -33.90 15.93 -20.86
C SER A 205 -32.79 15.13 -20.24
N THR A 206 -31.61 15.17 -20.88
CA THR A 206 -30.37 14.63 -20.33
C THR A 206 -29.58 15.74 -19.66
N VAL A 207 -29.06 15.47 -18.48
CA VAL A 207 -28.12 16.32 -17.76
C VAL A 207 -26.81 15.54 -17.63
N THR A 208 -25.71 16.17 -18.03
CA THR A 208 -24.36 15.62 -17.88
C THR A 208 -23.63 16.36 -16.78
N ILE A 209 -22.97 15.62 -15.90
CA ILE A 209 -22.03 16.16 -14.92
C ILE A 209 -20.67 15.60 -15.29
N GLU A 210 -19.73 16.49 -15.60
CA GLU A 210 -18.39 16.16 -16.09
C GLU A 210 -17.34 17.07 -15.45
N ASN A 211 -16.05 16.86 -15.77
CA ASN A 211 -14.94 17.60 -15.17
C ASN A 211 -15.01 17.61 -13.63
N ILE A 212 -15.45 16.50 -13.05
CA ILE A 212 -15.67 16.37 -11.59
C ILE A 212 -14.32 16.35 -10.90
N LYS A 213 -13.93 17.46 -10.28
CA LYS A 213 -12.66 17.61 -9.57
C LYS A 213 -12.78 17.09 -8.14
N VAL A 214 -11.84 16.25 -7.78
CA VAL A 214 -11.86 15.50 -6.52
C VAL A 214 -10.52 15.68 -5.80
N SER A 215 -10.57 16.00 -4.52
CA SER A 215 -9.46 15.92 -3.59
C SER A 215 -9.55 14.61 -2.79
N VAL A 216 -8.40 14.07 -2.41
CA VAL A 216 -8.31 12.85 -1.62
C VAL A 216 -7.50 13.11 -0.37
N SER A 217 -8.04 12.71 0.78
CA SER A 217 -7.35 12.91 2.06
C SER A 217 -6.01 12.17 2.09
N GLY A 218 -4.94 12.89 2.46
CA GLY A 218 -3.58 12.32 2.53
C GLY A 218 -2.86 12.17 1.18
N VAL A 219 -3.45 12.64 0.08
CA VAL A 219 -2.84 12.61 -1.26
C VAL A 219 -2.77 14.03 -1.82
N ALA A 220 -1.57 14.49 -2.18
CA ALA A 220 -1.35 15.85 -2.72
C ALA A 220 -1.70 15.96 -4.22
N LEU A 221 -2.58 15.11 -4.73
CA LEU A 221 -3.00 15.09 -6.13
C LEU A 221 -4.50 15.40 -6.23
N THR A 222 -4.87 16.12 -7.29
CA THR A 222 -6.27 16.31 -7.67
C THR A 222 -6.63 15.28 -8.73
N PHE A 223 -7.80 14.67 -8.57
CA PHE A 223 -8.32 13.68 -9.51
C PHE A 223 -9.51 14.26 -10.29
N GLU A 224 -9.75 13.67 -11.43
CA GLU A 224 -10.97 13.86 -12.18
C GLU A 224 -11.78 12.57 -12.16
N ALA A 225 -13.02 12.66 -11.62
CA ALA A 225 -13.90 11.50 -11.57
C ALA A 225 -14.59 11.29 -12.91
N GLN A 226 -14.97 10.04 -13.15
CA GLN A 226 -15.76 9.67 -14.34
C GLN A 226 -17.08 10.44 -14.35
N PRO A 227 -17.59 10.84 -15.54
CA PRO A 227 -18.79 11.63 -15.67
C PRO A 227 -20.06 10.86 -15.28
N ILE A 228 -21.11 11.62 -14.96
CA ILE A 228 -22.45 11.08 -14.65
C ILE A 228 -23.43 11.61 -15.68
N ILE A 229 -24.23 10.72 -16.27
CA ILE A 229 -25.28 11.07 -17.21
C ILE A 229 -26.62 10.84 -16.53
N ILE A 230 -27.42 11.90 -16.35
CA ILE A 230 -28.72 11.84 -15.70
C ILE A 230 -29.81 11.98 -16.77
N LYS A 231 -30.73 11.00 -16.84
CA LYS A 231 -31.96 11.07 -17.64
C LYS A 231 -33.09 11.50 -16.72
N LEU A 232 -33.61 12.70 -16.91
CA LEU A 232 -34.71 13.23 -16.12
C LEU A 232 -36.01 12.45 -16.45
N THR A 233 -36.73 12.05 -15.40
CA THR A 233 -37.97 11.23 -15.57
C THR A 233 -39.24 12.08 -15.66
N ASN A 234 -39.18 13.36 -15.25
CA ASN A 234 -40.32 14.31 -15.24
C ASN A 234 -39.92 15.70 -15.74
#